data_683231c41276db271d29f74501d227f7
#
_entry.id   683231c41276db271d29f74501d227f7
#
_cell.length_a   1.000
_cell.length_b   1.000
_cell.length_c   1.000
_cell.angle_alpha   90.00
_cell.angle_beta   90.00
_cell.angle_gamma   90.00
#
_symmetry.space_group_name_H-M   'P 1'
#
loop_
_entity.id
_entity.type
_entity.pdbx_description
1 polymer ?
#
loop_
_entity_poly.entity_id
_entity_poly.type
_entity_poly.pdbx_seq_one_letter_code
_entity_poly.pdbx_strand_id
1 'polypeptide(L)'
;MKILKIKNLNLRIHEKEILKNISFEIEEGEIIGLIGESGSGKTIFTKYILGILPIAAHFTQESFEVVPKIGAIFQNAFTSLNPTVKIRKQLQHLYISHYGNKKNWKEKIESLLEDVGLDKKKNFLDKYPHELSGGEQQRILIIGALIGEPNFLIADEVTTALDVETKIEIINFFKKLQKKFKISILFITHDLSTLKDFADKIYVMYHGEIIDENHPYRKQLFQLSQNIWRRKQ
;
A
#
# COMPACT_ATOMS: atom_id res chain seq x y z
N MET A 1 19.11 -5.21 4.80
CA MET A 1 19.37 -4.62 3.45
C MET A 1 18.36 -3.51 3.23
N LYS A 2 18.74 -2.39 2.56
CA LYS A 2 17.73 -1.35 2.22
C LYS A 2 16.89 -1.80 1.02
N ILE A 3 15.58 -1.73 1.19
CA ILE A 3 14.59 -2.07 0.15
C ILE A 3 14.23 -0.85 -0.68
N LEU A 4 14.20 0.32 -0.03
CA LEU A 4 14.00 1.62 -0.66
C LEU A 4 14.92 2.64 0.02
N LYS A 5 15.57 3.46 -0.79
CA LYS A 5 16.35 4.60 -0.32
C LYS A 5 16.20 5.75 -1.31
N ILE A 6 15.76 6.89 -0.80
CA ILE A 6 15.55 8.12 -1.54
C ILE A 6 16.28 9.22 -0.77
N LYS A 7 17.04 10.07 -1.48
CA LYS A 7 17.69 11.24 -0.91
C LYS A 7 17.38 12.49 -1.71
N ASN A 8 16.99 13.53 -0.97
CA ASN A 8 16.81 14.89 -1.48
C ASN A 8 15.92 14.96 -2.74
N LEU A 9 14.79 14.20 -2.74
CA LEU A 9 13.83 14.24 -3.83
C LEU A 9 13.04 15.54 -3.78
N ASN A 10 13.08 16.28 -4.89
CA ASN A 10 12.20 17.40 -5.17
C ASN A 10 11.37 17.08 -6.39
N LEU A 11 10.06 17.33 -6.37
CA LEU A 11 9.16 17.04 -7.47
C LEU A 11 8.15 18.16 -7.66
N ARG A 12 7.99 18.59 -8.91
CA ARG A 12 6.98 19.58 -9.33
C ARG A 12 6.11 19.01 -10.44
N ILE A 13 4.88 19.49 -10.49
CA ILE A 13 3.95 19.21 -11.59
C ILE A 13 3.51 20.59 -12.11
N HIS A 14 3.80 20.86 -13.39
CA HIS A 14 3.75 22.20 -13.95
C HIS A 14 4.60 23.17 -13.08
N GLU A 15 4.03 24.32 -12.68
CA GLU A 15 4.70 25.29 -11.82
C GLU A 15 4.57 24.99 -10.31
N LYS A 16 3.80 23.97 -9.91
CA LYS A 16 3.55 23.68 -8.50
C LYS A 16 4.55 22.65 -7.97
N GLU A 17 5.30 23.03 -6.95
CA GLU A 17 6.13 22.12 -6.17
C GLU A 17 5.27 21.25 -5.27
N ILE A 18 5.39 19.92 -5.41
CA ILE A 18 4.56 18.93 -4.72
C ILE A 18 5.36 18.22 -3.63
N LEU A 19 6.61 17.85 -3.92
CA LEU A 19 7.51 17.22 -2.94
C LEU A 19 8.77 18.06 -2.81
N LYS A 20 9.25 18.24 -1.57
CA LYS A 20 10.36 19.10 -1.22
C LYS A 20 11.34 18.35 -0.34
N ASN A 21 12.56 18.19 -0.83
CA ASN A 21 13.68 17.64 -0.09
C ASN A 21 13.35 16.33 0.65
N ILE A 22 12.58 15.42 0.00
CA ILE A 22 12.18 14.15 0.61
C ILE A 22 13.40 13.23 0.71
N SER A 23 13.72 12.83 1.95
CA SER A 23 14.62 11.72 2.23
C SER A 23 13.86 10.63 2.96
N PHE A 24 13.91 9.40 2.43
CA PHE A 24 13.08 8.31 2.89
C PHE A 24 13.78 6.97 2.71
N GLU A 25 13.66 6.08 3.69
CA GLU A 25 14.27 4.74 3.59
C GLU A 25 13.41 3.68 4.29
N ILE A 26 13.47 2.47 3.73
CA ILE A 26 12.84 1.25 4.27
C ILE A 26 13.88 0.15 4.28
N GLU A 27 13.99 -0.57 5.38
CA GLU A 27 14.81 -1.77 5.50
C GLU A 27 14.02 -3.04 5.17
N GLU A 28 14.73 -4.12 4.93
CA GLU A 28 14.12 -5.42 4.62
C GLU A 28 13.29 -5.92 5.79
N GLY A 29 12.03 -6.31 5.51
CA GLY A 29 11.11 -6.83 6.49
C GLY A 29 10.44 -5.78 7.37
N GLU A 30 10.72 -4.47 7.19
CA GLU A 30 10.05 -3.41 7.95
C GLU A 30 8.65 -3.12 7.43
N ILE A 31 7.77 -2.75 8.36
CA ILE A 31 6.48 -2.10 8.08
C ILE A 31 6.63 -0.62 8.41
N ILE A 32 6.60 0.21 7.40
CA ILE A 32 6.69 1.66 7.53
C ILE A 32 5.31 2.28 7.33
N GLY A 33 4.90 3.12 8.29
CA GLY A 33 3.73 3.97 8.15
C GLY A 33 4.07 5.31 7.49
N LEU A 34 3.30 5.75 6.52
CA LEU A 34 3.35 7.12 5.98
C LEU A 34 2.01 7.79 6.22
N ILE A 35 2.00 8.82 7.06
CA ILE A 35 0.79 9.55 7.42
C ILE A 35 0.89 11.01 7.00
N GLY A 36 -0.25 11.64 6.74
CA GLY A 36 -0.36 13.07 6.43
C GLY A 36 -1.75 13.42 5.94
N GLU A 37 -2.07 14.70 5.92
CA GLU A 37 -3.35 15.20 5.42
C GLU A 37 -3.56 14.91 3.93
N SER A 38 -4.83 15.03 3.49
CA SER A 38 -5.13 15.02 2.06
C SER A 38 -4.38 16.18 1.37
N GLY A 39 -3.75 15.87 0.24
CA GLY A 39 -2.93 16.86 -0.48
C GLY A 39 -1.51 17.06 0.04
N SER A 40 -1.05 16.35 1.09
CA SER A 40 0.32 16.46 1.60
C SER A 40 1.40 15.92 0.65
N GLY A 41 1.04 15.18 -0.41
CA GLY A 41 1.98 14.64 -1.39
C GLY A 41 2.10 13.11 -1.43
N LYS A 42 1.47 12.37 -0.51
CA LYS A 42 1.60 10.89 -0.38
C LYS A 42 1.38 10.13 -1.68
N THR A 43 0.28 10.42 -2.38
CA THR A 43 -0.06 9.75 -3.65
C THR A 43 0.96 10.03 -4.76
N ILE A 44 1.50 11.25 -4.83
CA ILE A 44 2.56 11.57 -5.81
C ILE A 44 3.86 10.89 -5.42
N PHE A 45 4.18 10.82 -4.14
CA PHE A 45 5.33 10.08 -3.64
C PHE A 45 5.23 8.58 -3.97
N THR A 46 4.05 7.97 -3.77
CA THR A 46 3.78 6.57 -4.19
C THR A 46 3.98 6.38 -5.70
N LYS A 47 3.41 7.28 -6.51
CA LYS A 47 3.58 7.23 -7.97
C LYS A 47 5.03 7.39 -8.40
N TYR A 48 5.82 8.21 -7.70
CA TYR A 48 7.24 8.34 -7.95
C TYR A 48 7.98 7.02 -7.69
N ILE A 49 7.74 6.37 -6.55
CA ILE A 49 8.36 5.06 -6.22
C ILE A 49 8.01 4.00 -7.28
N LEU A 50 6.78 4.01 -7.79
CA LEU A 50 6.31 3.05 -8.79
C LEU A 50 6.71 3.39 -10.22
N GLY A 51 7.33 4.56 -10.47
CA GLY A 51 7.71 4.99 -11.82
C GLY A 51 6.53 5.36 -12.71
N ILE A 52 5.36 5.71 -12.15
CA ILE A 52 4.12 6.03 -12.88
C ILE A 52 3.69 7.50 -12.70
N LEU A 53 4.66 8.39 -12.68
CA LEU A 53 4.40 9.83 -12.60
C LEU A 53 3.64 10.36 -13.83
N PRO A 54 2.84 11.43 -13.68
CA PRO A 54 2.27 12.16 -14.82
C PRO A 54 3.38 12.70 -15.74
N ILE A 55 3.10 12.81 -17.05
CA ILE A 55 4.05 13.33 -18.04
C ILE A 55 4.54 14.75 -17.69
N ALA A 56 3.69 15.57 -17.08
CA ALA A 56 4.03 16.93 -16.65
C ALA A 56 4.88 16.99 -15.37
N ALA A 57 5.24 15.86 -14.79
CA ALA A 57 6.05 15.82 -13.57
C ALA A 57 7.54 15.95 -13.91
N HIS A 58 8.21 16.85 -13.20
CA HIS A 58 9.67 17.01 -13.21
C HIS A 58 10.21 16.78 -11.81
N PHE A 59 11.32 16.06 -11.68
CA PHE A 59 11.93 15.80 -10.38
C PHE A 59 13.45 15.88 -10.45
N THR A 60 14.05 16.16 -9.31
CA THR A 60 15.49 16.05 -9.04
C THR A 60 15.69 15.25 -7.77
N GLN A 61 16.77 14.49 -7.71
CA GLN A 61 17.12 13.68 -6.55
C GLN A 61 18.62 13.46 -6.48
N GLU A 62 19.15 13.24 -5.27
CA GLU A 62 20.55 12.85 -5.08
C GLU A 62 20.75 11.35 -5.34
N SER A 63 19.87 10.51 -4.79
CA SER A 63 19.88 9.06 -5.06
C SER A 63 18.49 8.44 -4.98
N PHE A 64 18.30 7.38 -5.78
CA PHE A 64 17.11 6.51 -5.74
C PHE A 64 17.54 5.07 -5.94
N GLU A 65 17.29 4.26 -4.93
CA GLU A 65 17.54 2.83 -4.95
C GLU A 65 16.26 2.12 -4.50
N VAL A 66 15.77 1.17 -5.27
CA VAL A 66 14.59 0.37 -4.95
C VAL A 66 14.74 -1.04 -5.46
N VAL A 67 14.19 -2.01 -4.72
CA VAL A 67 14.15 -3.40 -5.17
C VAL A 67 13.28 -3.56 -6.42
N PRO A 68 13.59 -4.52 -7.30
CA PRO A 68 12.93 -4.63 -8.62
C PRO A 68 11.48 -5.12 -8.57
N LYS A 69 11.05 -5.76 -7.47
CA LYS A 69 9.71 -6.36 -7.36
C LYS A 69 8.86 -5.61 -6.35
N ILE A 70 8.01 -4.72 -6.84
CA ILE A 70 7.08 -3.94 -6.04
C ILE A 70 5.65 -4.38 -6.36
N GLY A 71 4.88 -4.71 -5.32
CA GLY A 71 3.42 -4.83 -5.39
C GLY A 71 2.76 -3.55 -4.90
N ALA A 72 1.60 -3.18 -5.45
CA ALA A 72 0.86 -2.01 -4.98
C ALA A 72 -0.64 -2.30 -4.88
N ILE A 73 -1.26 -1.78 -3.82
CA ILE A 73 -2.71 -1.81 -3.59
C ILE A 73 -3.13 -0.36 -3.37
N PHE A 74 -4.03 0.14 -4.22
CA PHE A 74 -4.51 1.52 -4.17
C PHE A 74 -5.88 1.62 -3.51
N GLN A 75 -6.22 2.81 -3.04
CA GLN A 75 -7.39 3.18 -2.23
C GLN A 75 -8.75 2.69 -2.77
N ASN A 76 -8.95 2.57 -4.07
CA ASN A 76 -10.25 2.23 -4.66
C ASN A 76 -10.30 0.78 -5.16
N ALA A 77 -10.58 -0.17 -4.23
CA ALA A 77 -10.82 -1.56 -4.58
C ALA A 77 -11.89 -1.71 -5.68
N PHE A 78 -12.97 -0.94 -5.57
CA PHE A 78 -14.12 -1.00 -6.50
C PHE A 78 -13.80 -0.56 -7.92
N THR A 79 -12.83 0.33 -8.13
CA THR A 79 -12.42 0.82 -9.46
C THR A 79 -11.22 0.09 -10.03
N SER A 80 -10.51 -0.68 -9.20
CA SER A 80 -9.30 -1.40 -9.61
C SER A 80 -9.61 -2.73 -10.32
N LEU A 81 -10.78 -3.33 -10.06
CA LEU A 81 -11.25 -4.53 -10.75
C LEU A 81 -12.20 -4.13 -11.89
N ASN A 82 -12.01 -4.72 -13.06
CA ASN A 82 -12.93 -4.50 -14.19
C ASN A 82 -14.27 -5.19 -13.89
N PRO A 83 -15.40 -4.45 -13.76
CA PRO A 83 -16.69 -4.99 -13.34
C PRO A 83 -17.31 -5.97 -14.35
N THR A 84 -16.90 -5.92 -15.62
CA THR A 84 -17.43 -6.75 -16.69
C THR A 84 -16.60 -8.01 -16.95
N VAL A 85 -15.51 -8.22 -16.23
CA VAL A 85 -14.58 -9.33 -16.43
C VAL A 85 -14.52 -10.20 -15.16
N LYS A 86 -14.69 -11.51 -15.30
CA LYS A 86 -14.60 -12.45 -14.18
C LYS A 86 -13.22 -12.37 -13.51
N ILE A 87 -13.17 -12.56 -12.19
CA ILE A 87 -11.96 -12.54 -11.37
C ILE A 87 -10.86 -13.44 -11.94
N ARG A 88 -11.23 -14.66 -12.34
CA ARG A 88 -10.32 -15.61 -12.99
C ARG A 88 -9.51 -15.02 -14.13
N LYS A 89 -10.18 -14.32 -15.06
CA LYS A 89 -9.50 -13.72 -16.21
C LYS A 89 -8.58 -12.59 -15.81
N GLN A 90 -8.99 -11.76 -14.86
CA GLN A 90 -8.19 -10.64 -14.39
C GLN A 90 -6.90 -11.12 -13.72
N LEU A 91 -6.99 -12.05 -12.78
CA LEU A 91 -5.83 -12.62 -12.10
C LEU A 91 -4.93 -13.43 -13.07
N GLN A 92 -5.54 -14.14 -14.04
CA GLN A 92 -4.77 -14.85 -15.08
C GLN A 92 -3.97 -13.86 -15.95
N HIS A 93 -4.55 -12.74 -16.36
CA HIS A 93 -3.84 -11.72 -17.13
C HIS A 93 -2.68 -11.12 -16.33
N LEU A 94 -2.89 -10.80 -15.05
CA LEU A 94 -1.82 -10.35 -14.16
C LEU A 94 -0.71 -11.41 -14.04
N TYR A 95 -1.06 -12.67 -13.87
CA TYR A 95 -0.08 -13.76 -13.82
C TYR A 95 0.74 -13.84 -15.11
N ILE A 96 0.09 -13.78 -16.26
CA ILE A 96 0.78 -13.82 -17.56
C ILE A 96 1.70 -12.62 -17.75
N SER A 97 1.30 -11.43 -17.31
CA SER A 97 2.15 -10.23 -17.40
C SER A 97 3.44 -10.36 -16.58
N HIS A 98 3.42 -11.10 -15.47
CA HIS A 98 4.60 -11.34 -14.65
C HIS A 98 5.47 -12.51 -15.14
N TYR A 99 4.85 -13.59 -15.62
CA TYR A 99 5.55 -14.85 -15.90
C TYR A 99 5.65 -15.19 -17.40
N GLY A 100 5.02 -14.40 -18.27
CA GLY A 100 5.05 -14.57 -19.73
C GLY A 100 4.24 -15.76 -20.27
N ASN A 101 3.65 -16.61 -19.39
CA ASN A 101 2.92 -17.80 -19.80
C ASN A 101 1.81 -18.17 -18.80
N LYS A 102 1.01 -19.20 -19.15
CA LYS A 102 -0.11 -19.69 -18.32
C LYS A 102 0.23 -20.90 -17.45
N LYS A 103 1.48 -21.35 -17.44
CA LYS A 103 1.84 -22.57 -16.69
C LYS A 103 1.69 -22.31 -15.17
N ASN A 104 1.02 -23.24 -14.47
CA ASN A 104 0.82 -23.23 -13.00
C ASN A 104 0.07 -21.99 -12.44
N TRP A 105 -0.64 -21.22 -13.28
CA TRP A 105 -1.35 -20.05 -12.80
C TRP A 105 -2.46 -20.39 -11.80
N LYS A 106 -3.16 -21.52 -12.00
CA LYS A 106 -4.24 -21.93 -11.10
C LYS A 106 -3.72 -22.27 -9.72
N GLU A 107 -2.70 -23.11 -9.63
CA GLU A 107 -2.06 -23.51 -8.39
C GLU A 107 -1.56 -22.29 -7.61
N LYS A 108 -0.95 -21.35 -8.31
CA LYS A 108 -0.48 -20.10 -7.69
C LYS A 108 -1.64 -19.28 -7.12
N ILE A 109 -2.71 -19.07 -7.90
CA ILE A 109 -3.86 -18.29 -7.44
C ILE A 109 -4.61 -19.01 -6.32
N GLU A 110 -4.78 -20.32 -6.41
CA GLU A 110 -5.43 -21.11 -5.36
C GLU A 110 -4.65 -21.09 -4.04
N SER A 111 -3.32 -21.12 -4.09
CA SER A 111 -2.48 -20.92 -2.91
C SER A 111 -2.67 -19.53 -2.32
N LEU A 112 -2.68 -18.49 -3.16
CA LEU A 112 -2.89 -17.11 -2.69
C LEU A 112 -4.31 -16.89 -2.12
N LEU A 113 -5.35 -17.55 -2.64
CA LEU A 113 -6.70 -17.52 -2.06
C LEU A 113 -6.69 -18.01 -0.60
N GLU A 114 -6.02 -19.13 -0.32
CA GLU A 114 -5.87 -19.62 1.05
C GLU A 114 -5.10 -18.63 1.92
N ASP A 115 -4.02 -18.06 1.38
CA ASP A 115 -3.17 -17.11 2.09
C ASP A 115 -3.90 -15.85 2.52
N VAL A 116 -4.85 -15.39 1.71
CA VAL A 116 -5.70 -14.23 2.05
C VAL A 116 -6.98 -14.64 2.81
N GLY A 117 -7.15 -15.91 3.14
CA GLY A 117 -8.31 -16.40 3.90
C GLY A 117 -9.62 -16.42 3.11
N LEU A 118 -9.54 -16.58 1.79
CA LEU A 118 -10.70 -16.82 0.94
C LEU A 118 -10.94 -18.32 0.75
N ASP A 119 -12.14 -18.80 1.09
CA ASP A 119 -12.50 -20.21 0.97
C ASP A 119 -12.61 -20.62 -0.51
N LYS A 120 -11.76 -21.54 -0.96
CA LYS A 120 -11.75 -22.10 -2.32
C LYS A 120 -13.12 -22.66 -2.74
N LYS A 121 -13.91 -23.19 -1.81
CA LYS A 121 -15.25 -23.75 -2.08
C LYS A 121 -16.25 -22.72 -2.55
N LYS A 122 -16.07 -21.44 -2.25
CA LYS A 122 -16.99 -20.36 -2.66
C LYS A 122 -16.82 -19.91 -4.11
N ASN A 123 -15.96 -20.54 -4.87
CA ASN A 123 -15.80 -20.35 -6.32
C ASN A 123 -15.56 -18.89 -6.75
N PHE A 124 -14.78 -18.13 -5.97
CA PHE A 124 -14.49 -16.70 -6.19
C PHE A 124 -14.00 -16.38 -7.60
N LEU A 125 -13.24 -17.31 -8.20
CA LEU A 125 -12.64 -17.10 -9.52
C LEU A 125 -13.68 -17.00 -10.65
N ASP A 126 -14.84 -17.60 -10.49
CA ASP A 126 -15.92 -17.57 -11.50
C ASP A 126 -16.89 -16.42 -11.33
N LYS A 127 -16.75 -15.63 -10.26
CA LYS A 127 -17.56 -14.45 -9.97
C LYS A 127 -17.06 -13.22 -10.71
N TYR A 128 -17.95 -12.25 -10.88
CA TYR A 128 -17.66 -10.87 -11.24
C TYR A 128 -17.37 -10.03 -9.98
N PRO A 129 -16.66 -8.90 -10.08
CA PRO A 129 -16.39 -8.05 -8.91
C PRO A 129 -17.64 -7.65 -8.12
N HIS A 130 -18.73 -7.31 -8.78
CA HIS A 130 -19.99 -6.89 -8.14
C HIS A 130 -20.72 -8.01 -7.36
N GLU A 131 -20.32 -9.27 -7.56
CA GLU A 131 -20.84 -10.43 -6.81
C GLU A 131 -20.04 -10.72 -5.52
N LEU A 132 -19.02 -9.89 -5.24
CA LEU A 132 -18.16 -10.00 -4.07
C LEU A 132 -18.45 -8.88 -3.08
N SER A 133 -18.36 -9.19 -1.78
CA SER A 133 -18.34 -8.17 -0.73
C SER A 133 -17.08 -7.27 -0.86
N GLY A 134 -17.10 -6.08 -0.26
CA GLY A 134 -15.97 -5.16 -0.28
C GLY A 134 -14.69 -5.79 0.27
N GLY A 135 -14.80 -6.54 1.37
CA GLY A 135 -13.64 -7.26 1.94
C GLY A 135 -13.12 -8.39 1.05
N GLU A 136 -14.00 -9.12 0.34
CA GLU A 136 -13.60 -10.12 -0.63
C GLU A 136 -12.90 -9.48 -1.85
N GLN A 137 -13.42 -8.37 -2.37
CA GLN A 137 -12.78 -7.60 -3.46
C GLN A 137 -11.39 -7.13 -3.04
N GLN A 138 -11.25 -6.59 -1.83
CA GLN A 138 -9.97 -6.15 -1.29
C GLN A 138 -8.95 -7.31 -1.21
N ARG A 139 -9.38 -8.49 -0.75
CA ARG A 139 -8.52 -9.68 -0.71
C ARG A 139 -8.11 -10.15 -2.11
N ILE A 140 -8.97 -10.04 -3.10
CA ILE A 140 -8.63 -10.32 -4.51
C ILE A 140 -7.58 -9.32 -5.04
N LEU A 141 -7.67 -8.03 -4.70
CA LEU A 141 -6.64 -7.05 -5.06
C LEU A 141 -5.29 -7.33 -4.41
N ILE A 142 -5.31 -7.77 -3.15
CA ILE A 142 -4.09 -8.20 -2.46
C ILE A 142 -3.46 -9.41 -3.18
N ILE A 143 -4.26 -10.38 -3.62
CA ILE A 143 -3.76 -11.49 -4.47
C ILE A 143 -3.09 -10.92 -5.71
N GLY A 144 -3.73 -9.97 -6.41
CA GLY A 144 -3.15 -9.31 -7.58
C GLY A 144 -1.78 -8.71 -7.32
N ALA A 145 -1.61 -8.03 -6.18
CA ALA A 145 -0.33 -7.44 -5.78
C ALA A 145 0.73 -8.49 -5.40
N LEU A 146 0.32 -9.66 -4.91
CA LEU A 146 1.22 -10.74 -4.48
C LEU A 146 1.60 -11.72 -5.61
N ILE A 147 0.90 -11.71 -6.75
CA ILE A 147 1.17 -12.62 -7.88
C ILE A 147 2.64 -12.58 -8.30
N GLY A 148 3.22 -11.38 -8.41
CA GLY A 148 4.60 -11.16 -8.84
C GLY A 148 5.67 -11.49 -7.78
N GLU A 149 5.28 -12.02 -6.62
CA GLU A 149 6.18 -12.27 -5.48
C GLU A 149 7.02 -11.04 -5.11
N PRO A 150 6.36 -9.93 -4.72
CA PRO A 150 7.07 -8.70 -4.42
C PRO A 150 7.95 -8.83 -3.18
N ASN A 151 9.08 -8.11 -3.17
CA ASN A 151 9.88 -7.91 -1.97
C ASN A 151 9.37 -6.70 -1.16
N PHE A 152 8.64 -5.81 -1.83
CA PHE A 152 8.12 -4.57 -1.27
C PHE A 152 6.65 -4.38 -1.69
N LEU A 153 5.78 -4.13 -0.72
CA LEU A 153 4.35 -3.90 -0.93
C LEU A 153 3.98 -2.49 -0.50
N ILE A 154 3.32 -1.75 -1.37
CA ILE A 154 2.73 -0.46 -1.07
C ILE A 154 1.23 -0.65 -0.87
N ALA A 155 0.71 -0.24 0.30
CA ALA A 155 -0.70 -0.28 0.65
C ALA A 155 -1.19 1.16 0.88
N ASP A 156 -1.84 1.75 -0.15
CA ASP A 156 -2.26 3.15 -0.14
C ASP A 156 -3.73 3.26 0.25
N GLU A 157 -3.98 3.78 1.46
CA GLU A 157 -5.31 4.04 2.06
C GLU A 157 -6.27 2.83 2.05
N VAL A 158 -5.74 1.62 2.18
CA VAL A 158 -6.51 0.35 2.11
C VAL A 158 -7.50 0.15 3.26
N THR A 159 -7.47 0.99 4.31
CA THR A 159 -8.40 0.94 5.45
C THR A 159 -9.39 2.09 5.46
N THR A 160 -9.38 2.95 4.45
CA THR A 160 -10.31 4.09 4.34
C THR A 160 -11.73 3.58 4.17
N ALA A 161 -12.69 4.19 4.87
CA ALA A 161 -14.11 3.83 4.88
C ALA A 161 -14.46 2.46 5.50
N LEU A 162 -13.54 1.80 6.21
CA LEU A 162 -13.82 0.58 6.98
C LEU A 162 -14.21 0.93 8.43
N ASP A 163 -15.07 0.11 9.01
CA ASP A 163 -15.35 0.14 10.46
C ASP A 163 -14.13 -0.32 11.29
N VAL A 164 -14.18 -0.10 12.60
CA VAL A 164 -13.03 -0.34 13.49
C VAL A 164 -12.63 -1.82 13.52
N GLU A 165 -13.60 -2.74 13.54
CA GLU A 165 -13.32 -4.18 13.60
C GLU A 165 -12.63 -4.66 12.32
N THR A 166 -13.19 -4.29 11.17
CA THR A 166 -12.60 -4.60 9.86
C THR A 166 -11.20 -3.99 9.69
N LYS A 167 -10.95 -2.77 10.20
CA LYS A 167 -9.59 -2.18 10.21
C LYS A 167 -8.61 -3.04 10.96
N ILE A 168 -8.96 -3.52 12.17
CA ILE A 168 -8.09 -4.37 12.99
C ILE A 168 -7.80 -5.69 12.27
N GLU A 169 -8.81 -6.30 11.64
CA GLU A 169 -8.63 -7.52 10.84
C GLU A 169 -7.64 -7.31 9.68
N ILE A 170 -7.78 -6.22 8.93
CA ILE A 170 -6.89 -5.87 7.82
C ILE A 170 -5.46 -5.65 8.29
N ILE A 171 -5.25 -4.94 9.40
CA ILE A 171 -3.92 -4.72 9.98
C ILE A 171 -3.26 -6.05 10.38
N ASN A 172 -4.01 -6.90 11.10
CA ASN A 172 -3.53 -8.22 11.49
C ASN A 172 -3.23 -9.10 10.28
N PHE A 173 -4.02 -8.95 9.22
CA PHE A 173 -3.80 -9.63 7.96
C PHE A 173 -2.49 -9.17 7.30
N PHE A 174 -2.22 -7.86 7.19
CA PHE A 174 -0.95 -7.35 6.66
C PHE A 174 0.26 -7.80 7.48
N LYS A 175 0.16 -7.86 8.81
CA LYS A 175 1.22 -8.44 9.68
C LYS A 175 1.49 -9.91 9.34
N LYS A 176 0.44 -10.71 9.10
CA LYS A 176 0.59 -12.11 8.69
C LYS A 176 1.25 -12.23 7.32
N LEU A 177 0.84 -11.39 6.35
CA LEU A 177 1.45 -11.36 5.02
C LEU A 177 2.93 -11.01 5.09
N GLN A 178 3.30 -9.96 5.83
CA GLN A 178 4.68 -9.52 6.02
C GLN A 178 5.55 -10.68 6.54
N LYS A 179 5.11 -11.37 7.59
CA LYS A 179 5.82 -12.52 8.17
C LYS A 179 5.91 -13.71 7.23
N LYS A 180 4.79 -14.05 6.55
CA LYS A 180 4.71 -15.23 5.67
C LYS A 180 5.58 -15.06 4.42
N PHE A 181 5.48 -13.92 3.76
CA PHE A 181 6.17 -13.64 2.50
C PHE A 181 7.50 -12.93 2.68
N LYS A 182 7.87 -12.54 3.91
CA LYS A 182 9.08 -11.77 4.24
C LYS A 182 9.20 -10.48 3.42
N ILE A 183 8.06 -9.82 3.19
CA ILE A 183 7.97 -8.57 2.43
C ILE A 183 8.11 -7.36 3.35
N SER A 184 8.68 -6.28 2.83
CA SER A 184 8.60 -4.96 3.49
C SER A 184 7.32 -4.26 3.06
N ILE A 185 6.72 -3.44 3.92
CA ILE A 185 5.44 -2.80 3.64
C ILE A 185 5.54 -1.29 3.87
N LEU A 186 5.13 -0.50 2.88
CA LEU A 186 4.80 0.91 3.05
C LEU A 186 3.28 1.03 3.16
N PHE A 187 2.82 1.32 4.37
CA PHE A 187 1.40 1.46 4.67
C PHE A 187 1.04 2.94 4.78
N ILE A 188 0.22 3.42 3.86
CA ILE A 188 -0.17 4.83 3.78
C ILE A 188 -1.59 4.98 4.30
N THR A 189 -1.77 5.90 5.25
CA THR A 189 -3.09 6.19 5.85
C THR A 189 -3.12 7.63 6.37
N HIS A 190 -4.31 8.15 6.61
CA HIS A 190 -4.50 9.38 7.36
C HIS A 190 -4.85 9.12 8.84
N ASP A 191 -5.01 7.86 9.24
CA ASP A 191 -5.40 7.44 10.60
C ASP A 191 -4.19 6.92 11.37
N LEU A 192 -3.63 7.75 12.26
CA LEU A 192 -2.48 7.39 13.09
C LEU A 192 -2.79 6.22 14.04
N SER A 193 -4.05 6.06 14.46
CA SER A 193 -4.44 4.97 15.37
C SER A 193 -4.20 3.60 14.74
N THR A 194 -4.30 3.51 13.41
CA THR A 194 -4.02 2.32 12.61
C THR A 194 -2.55 1.91 12.66
N LEU A 195 -1.63 2.88 12.75
CA LEU A 195 -0.19 2.63 12.63
C LEU A 195 0.51 2.32 13.96
N LYS A 196 -0.04 2.74 15.09
CA LYS A 196 0.64 2.77 16.40
C LYS A 196 1.24 1.43 16.82
N ASP A 197 0.48 0.33 16.66
CA ASP A 197 0.91 -1.02 17.06
C ASP A 197 1.19 -1.91 15.84
N PHE A 198 1.27 -1.29 14.66
CA PHE A 198 1.43 -1.96 13.38
C PHE A 198 2.75 -1.65 12.71
N ALA A 199 3.13 -0.37 12.62
CA ALA A 199 4.33 0.07 11.92
C ALA A 199 5.56 0.09 12.84
N ASP A 200 6.70 -0.35 12.33
CA ASP A 200 7.99 -0.28 13.01
C ASP A 200 8.49 1.17 13.10
N LYS A 201 8.16 1.97 12.07
CA LYS A 201 8.52 3.39 11.98
C LYS A 201 7.41 4.17 11.29
N ILE A 202 7.18 5.41 11.71
CA ILE A 202 6.14 6.28 11.14
C ILE A 202 6.79 7.56 10.61
N TYR A 203 6.62 7.82 9.33
CA TYR A 203 6.93 9.09 8.69
C TYR A 203 5.66 9.95 8.60
N VAL A 204 5.82 11.24 8.84
CA VAL A 204 4.73 12.22 8.70
C VAL A 204 5.04 13.13 7.53
N MET A 205 4.15 13.16 6.55
CA MET A 205 4.25 14.06 5.40
C MET A 205 3.33 15.27 5.57
N TYR A 206 3.89 16.46 5.47
CA TYR A 206 3.20 17.73 5.63
C TYR A 206 3.67 18.72 4.58
N HIS A 207 2.74 19.29 3.78
CA HIS A 207 3.04 20.24 2.71
C HIS A 207 4.20 19.84 1.77
N GLY A 208 4.28 18.55 1.42
CA GLY A 208 5.28 18.02 0.51
C GLY A 208 6.62 17.69 1.16
N GLU A 209 6.74 17.79 2.47
CA GLU A 209 7.95 17.49 3.24
C GLU A 209 7.73 16.32 4.20
N ILE A 210 8.79 15.56 4.50
CA ILE A 210 8.80 14.63 5.63
C ILE A 210 9.33 15.41 6.83
N ILE A 211 8.45 15.56 7.83
CA ILE A 211 8.73 16.36 9.02
C ILE A 211 9.31 15.51 10.15
N ASP A 212 10.22 16.11 10.91
CA ASP A 212 10.87 15.49 12.05
C ASP A 212 9.99 15.42 13.31
N GLU A 213 10.50 14.82 14.37
CA GLU A 213 9.77 14.62 15.64
C GLU A 213 9.47 15.93 16.38
N ASN A 214 10.23 16.99 16.13
CA ASN A 214 10.09 18.27 16.81
C ASN A 214 9.05 19.17 16.16
N HIS A 215 8.64 18.87 14.94
CA HIS A 215 7.69 19.69 14.18
C HIS A 215 6.34 19.82 14.93
N PRO A 216 5.78 21.04 15.08
CA PRO A 216 4.54 21.28 15.83
C PRO A 216 3.35 20.43 15.35
N TYR A 217 3.17 20.30 14.04
CA TYR A 217 2.10 19.49 13.46
C TYR A 217 2.21 18.01 13.85
N ARG A 218 3.44 17.43 13.83
CA ARG A 218 3.65 16.03 14.25
C ARG A 218 3.29 15.85 15.73
N LYS A 219 3.75 16.74 16.61
CA LYS A 219 3.40 16.71 18.03
C LYS A 219 1.89 16.77 18.26
N GLN A 220 1.20 17.70 17.60
CA GLN A 220 -0.25 17.83 17.68
C GLN A 220 -0.97 16.56 17.21
N LEU A 221 -0.56 15.99 16.08
CA LEU A 221 -1.15 14.77 15.51
C LEU A 221 -1.06 13.59 16.48
N PHE A 222 0.11 13.39 17.10
CA PHE A 222 0.34 12.31 18.06
C PHE A 222 -0.40 12.55 19.39
N GLN A 223 -0.50 13.79 19.88
CA GLN A 223 -1.28 14.14 21.08
C GLN A 223 -2.78 13.89 20.87
N LEU A 224 -3.34 14.28 19.75
CA LEU A 224 -4.75 14.04 19.42
C LEU A 224 -5.06 12.54 19.36
N SER A 225 -4.18 11.73 18.78
CA SER A 225 -4.38 10.29 18.74
C SER A 225 -4.38 9.63 20.11
N GLN A 226 -3.51 10.08 21.04
CA GLN A 226 -3.48 9.57 22.43
C GLN A 226 -4.78 9.92 23.20
N ASN A 227 -5.36 11.09 22.98
CA ASN A 227 -6.61 11.51 23.63
C ASN A 227 -7.83 10.71 23.14
N ILE A 228 -7.85 10.32 21.86
CA ILE A 228 -8.90 9.46 21.30
C ILE A 228 -8.83 8.05 21.93
N TRP A 229 -7.65 7.53 22.17
CA TRP A 229 -7.44 6.22 22.84
C TRP A 229 -7.90 6.20 24.28
N ARG A 230 -7.59 7.25 25.08
CA ARG A 230 -8.02 7.35 26.48
C ARG A 230 -9.55 7.43 26.67
N ARG A 231 -10.29 7.86 25.64
CA ARG A 231 -11.76 7.94 25.67
C ARG A 231 -12.45 6.62 25.29
N LYS A 232 -11.72 5.64 24.78
CA LYS A 232 -12.24 4.33 24.34
C LYS A 232 -11.92 3.18 25.30
N GLN A 233 -11.23 3.47 26.42
CA GLN A 233 -11.09 2.61 27.59
C GLN A 233 -12.09 3.05 28.67
#